data_9fa26fba3c52cb603bd6e401594c38ce
#
_entry.id   9fa26fba3c52cb603bd6e401594c38ce
#
_cell.length_a   1.000
_cell.length_b   1.000
_cell.length_c   1.000
_cell.angle_alpha   90.00
_cell.angle_beta   90.00
_cell.angle_gamma   90.00
#
_symmetry.space_group_name_H-M   'P 1'
#
loop_
_entity.id
_entity.type
_entity.pdbx_description
1 polymer ?
#
loop_
_entity_poly.entity_id
_entity_poly.type
_entity_poly.pdbx_seq_one_letter_code
_entity_poly.pdbx_strand_id
1 'polypeptide(L)'
;GSSRKASQGDNFFVADNPPFGVEITYFLSEKYQTLKELRTDSEKKKSNKGFEGWDTLEKEKNEIEPEVWLFVFDQEKNIIKKIKAENENGYNRINWDLSTESKLSLSLSEDEKRKGPMTGPGKYHSQLFSQINGVFQPISNQVEINLIPLHSTDTNNTSFLEAVNFWQKIDQTKANLYDLSDKINLQEKRIKTYMTAYEKASKTNINLNKLLSKLRNSNIELKKKMNGSKVRSEVGEQNEFPTIWTYLWSASGSSRSTDGPSEHHIKSLEFTNELYIDIKSKFDSINELLNKAKKDLSNIGAPNINEF
;
A
#
# COMPACT_ATOMS: atom_id res chain seq x y z
N GLY A 1 -13.48 18.88 -2.67
CA GLY A 1 -14.12 20.16 -2.86
C GLY A 1 -13.40 20.92 -3.93
N SER A 2 -14.04 21.23 -5.07
CA SER A 2 -13.46 22.10 -6.08
C SER A 2 -13.35 23.50 -5.46
N SER A 3 -12.14 23.98 -5.22
CA SER A 3 -11.93 25.39 -4.94
C SER A 3 -12.31 26.18 -6.20
N ARG A 4 -13.50 26.77 -6.20
CA ARG A 4 -13.83 27.78 -7.20
C ARG A 4 -12.87 28.95 -6.99
N LYS A 5 -11.81 29.00 -7.80
CA LYS A 5 -10.98 30.20 -7.88
C LYS A 5 -11.89 31.34 -8.32
N ALA A 6 -11.95 32.43 -7.55
CA ALA A 6 -12.65 33.61 -7.96
C ALA A 6 -12.06 34.10 -9.28
N SER A 7 -12.92 34.41 -10.26
CA SER A 7 -12.48 35.01 -11.53
C SER A 7 -11.93 36.40 -11.25
N GLN A 8 -10.73 36.69 -11.71
CA GLN A 8 -10.11 38.00 -11.62
C GLN A 8 -10.19 38.80 -12.94
N GLY A 9 -11.06 38.36 -13.87
CA GLY A 9 -11.26 38.98 -15.18
C GLY A 9 -10.59 38.20 -16.33
N ASP A 10 -10.89 38.62 -17.57
CA ASP A 10 -10.49 37.90 -18.79
C ASP A 10 -8.97 37.96 -19.09
N ASN A 11 -8.24 38.87 -18.50
CA ASN A 11 -6.77 39.03 -18.67
C ASN A 11 -5.98 38.40 -17.53
N PHE A 12 -6.56 37.55 -16.73
CA PHE A 12 -5.89 36.94 -15.60
C PHE A 12 -5.00 35.77 -16.03
N PHE A 13 -3.70 35.94 -15.92
CA PHE A 13 -2.73 34.87 -16.13
C PHE A 13 -2.51 34.05 -14.85
N VAL A 14 -2.76 32.77 -14.91
CA VAL A 14 -2.44 31.81 -13.83
C VAL A 14 -1.39 30.85 -14.34
N ALA A 15 -0.18 30.94 -13.82
CA ALA A 15 0.80 29.87 -13.99
C ALA A 15 0.54 28.76 -12.94
N ASP A 16 0.71 27.52 -13.36
CA ASP A 16 0.71 26.42 -12.41
C ASP A 16 1.91 26.50 -11.50
N ASN A 17 1.72 26.16 -10.22
CA ASN A 17 2.85 26.05 -9.30
C ASN A 17 3.79 24.93 -9.78
N PRO A 18 5.11 25.08 -9.57
CA PRO A 18 6.04 23.97 -9.81
C PRO A 18 5.61 22.73 -8.99
N PRO A 19 5.94 21.52 -9.44
CA PRO A 19 5.64 20.31 -8.69
C PRO A 19 6.18 20.40 -7.26
N PHE A 20 5.35 20.04 -6.29
CA PHE A 20 5.77 19.97 -4.89
C PHE A 20 6.80 18.88 -4.70
N GLY A 21 7.91 19.18 -4.04
CA GLY A 21 8.94 18.19 -3.71
C GLY A 21 10.34 18.60 -4.17
N VAL A 22 11.16 17.60 -4.42
CA VAL A 22 12.54 17.75 -4.93
C VAL A 22 12.58 17.33 -6.39
N GLU A 23 12.85 18.29 -7.27
CA GLU A 23 13.09 18.03 -8.66
C GLU A 23 14.57 17.62 -8.88
N ILE A 24 14.78 16.46 -9.46
CA ILE A 24 16.09 15.89 -9.75
C ILE A 24 16.25 15.79 -11.25
N THR A 25 17.29 16.44 -11.79
CA THR A 25 17.66 16.35 -13.20
C THR A 25 18.84 15.40 -13.35
N TYR A 26 18.76 14.48 -14.30
CA TYR A 26 19.82 13.55 -14.64
C TYR A 26 20.02 13.44 -16.15
N PHE A 27 21.17 12.96 -16.56
CA PHE A 27 21.54 12.79 -17.97
C PHE A 27 21.83 11.31 -18.24
N LEU A 28 21.19 10.75 -19.25
CA LEU A 28 21.53 9.43 -19.79
C LEU A 28 22.20 9.61 -21.15
N SER A 29 23.40 9.06 -21.28
CA SER A 29 24.14 9.08 -22.57
C SER A 29 23.43 8.24 -23.64
N GLU A 30 22.78 7.15 -23.20
CA GLU A 30 22.04 6.23 -24.04
C GLU A 30 20.84 5.68 -23.31
N LYS A 31 19.76 5.39 -24.06
CA LYS A 31 18.59 4.65 -23.55
C LYS A 31 18.95 3.18 -23.33
N TYR A 32 18.50 2.59 -22.24
CA TYR A 32 18.55 1.15 -22.06
C TYR A 32 17.49 0.49 -22.96
N GLN A 33 17.96 -0.18 -24.01
CA GLN A 33 17.10 -0.78 -25.04
C GLN A 33 16.65 -2.18 -24.63
N THR A 34 15.45 -2.54 -25.06
CA THR A 34 14.95 -3.92 -25.00
C THR A 34 15.66 -4.81 -26.01
N LEU A 35 15.64 -6.13 -25.79
CA LEU A 35 16.17 -7.12 -26.76
C LEU A 35 15.53 -6.94 -28.13
N LYS A 36 14.23 -6.64 -28.18
CA LYS A 36 13.49 -6.36 -29.40
C LYS A 36 14.00 -5.11 -30.12
N GLU A 37 14.24 -4.01 -29.40
CA GLU A 37 14.80 -2.78 -29.96
C GLU A 37 16.22 -3.02 -30.52
N LEU A 38 17.06 -3.71 -29.75
CA LEU A 38 18.42 -4.08 -30.19
C LEU A 38 18.41 -4.92 -31.45
N ARG A 39 17.53 -5.93 -31.54
CA ARG A 39 17.40 -6.74 -32.77
C ARG A 39 16.91 -5.87 -33.93
N THR A 40 15.86 -5.10 -33.75
CA THR A 40 15.29 -4.25 -34.81
C THR A 40 16.31 -3.26 -35.36
N ASP A 41 17.12 -2.65 -34.49
CA ASP A 41 18.16 -1.73 -34.91
C ASP A 41 19.33 -2.44 -35.63
N SER A 42 19.65 -3.69 -35.22
CA SER A 42 20.62 -4.50 -35.93
C SER A 42 20.14 -4.94 -37.30
N GLU A 43 18.86 -5.26 -37.46
CA GLU A 43 18.21 -5.60 -38.72
C GLU A 43 18.21 -4.41 -39.71
N LYS A 44 17.90 -3.21 -39.22
CA LYS A 44 17.97 -1.98 -40.04
C LYS A 44 19.38 -1.69 -40.59
N LYS A 45 20.42 -2.03 -39.82
CA LYS A 45 21.82 -1.82 -40.21
C LYS A 45 22.36 -2.89 -41.15
N LYS A 46 21.76 -4.09 -41.17
CA LYS A 46 22.21 -5.24 -41.99
C LYS A 46 21.06 -5.72 -42.88
N SER A 47 21.07 -5.36 -44.16
CA SER A 47 19.98 -5.68 -45.10
C SER A 47 19.78 -7.16 -45.45
N ASN A 48 20.48 -8.10 -44.81
CA ASN A 48 20.40 -9.54 -45.08
C ASN A 48 20.60 -10.41 -43.83
N LYS A 49 19.89 -10.12 -42.74
CA LYS A 49 19.79 -11.07 -41.60
C LYS A 49 18.65 -12.03 -41.84
N GLY A 50 18.95 -13.32 -41.80
CA GLY A 50 17.93 -14.37 -41.74
C GLY A 50 17.17 -14.34 -40.41
N PHE A 51 16.15 -15.17 -40.31
CA PHE A 51 15.35 -15.35 -39.10
C PHE A 51 16.23 -15.78 -37.90
N GLU A 52 16.20 -15.03 -36.80
CA GLU A 52 17.05 -15.27 -35.61
C GLU A 52 16.60 -16.46 -34.71
N GLY A 53 15.55 -17.13 -35.09
CA GLY A 53 15.01 -18.32 -34.38
C GLY A 53 13.94 -17.98 -33.34
N TRP A 54 13.10 -18.98 -33.08
CA TRP A 54 11.98 -18.87 -32.13
C TRP A 54 12.45 -18.61 -30.70
N ASP A 55 13.54 -19.21 -30.26
CA ASP A 55 14.11 -19.03 -28.92
C ASP A 55 14.47 -17.57 -28.61
N THR A 56 14.94 -16.84 -29.62
CA THR A 56 15.26 -15.40 -29.48
C THR A 56 13.98 -14.59 -29.30
N LEU A 57 12.96 -14.87 -30.11
CA LEU A 57 11.68 -14.18 -30.02
C LEU A 57 10.94 -14.50 -28.70
N GLU A 58 11.08 -15.72 -28.18
CA GLU A 58 10.54 -16.07 -26.85
C GLU A 58 11.25 -15.32 -25.72
N LYS A 59 12.58 -15.16 -25.80
CA LYS A 59 13.34 -14.34 -24.86
C LYS A 59 12.89 -12.88 -24.89
N GLU A 60 12.72 -12.30 -26.07
CA GLU A 60 12.21 -10.93 -26.24
C GLU A 60 10.80 -10.78 -25.62
N LYS A 61 9.91 -11.75 -25.83
CA LYS A 61 8.55 -11.70 -25.31
C LYS A 61 8.49 -11.82 -23.78
N ASN A 62 9.43 -12.56 -23.19
CA ASN A 62 9.48 -12.82 -21.76
C ASN A 62 10.49 -11.89 -21.04
N GLU A 63 11.09 -10.95 -21.75
CA GLU A 63 12.02 -9.98 -21.17
C GLU A 63 11.30 -9.09 -20.16
N ILE A 64 11.94 -8.85 -19.03
CA ILE A 64 11.57 -7.75 -18.14
C ILE A 64 12.21 -6.50 -18.73
N GLU A 65 11.41 -5.58 -19.22
CA GLU A 65 11.89 -4.35 -19.87
C GLU A 65 12.91 -3.61 -19.00
N PRO A 66 14.03 -3.15 -19.58
CA PRO A 66 14.98 -2.33 -18.85
C PRO A 66 14.36 -1.03 -18.37
N GLU A 67 14.59 -0.70 -17.11
CA GLU A 67 14.03 0.48 -16.47
C GLU A 67 15.10 1.29 -15.76
N VAL A 68 14.85 2.59 -15.60
CA VAL A 68 15.65 3.48 -14.75
C VAL A 68 14.83 3.84 -13.52
N TRP A 69 15.48 3.83 -12.36
CA TRP A 69 14.85 4.09 -11.07
C TRP A 69 15.66 5.10 -10.27
N LEU A 70 14.96 5.99 -9.58
CA LEU A 70 15.53 6.83 -8.54
C LEU A 70 15.24 6.20 -7.19
N PHE A 71 16.29 5.91 -6.42
CA PHE A 71 16.16 5.48 -5.03
C PHE A 71 16.48 6.66 -4.13
N VAL A 72 15.64 6.87 -3.12
CA VAL A 72 15.83 7.86 -2.07
C VAL A 72 16.11 7.12 -0.76
N PHE A 73 17.16 7.55 -0.07
CA PHE A 73 17.64 6.94 1.16
C PHE A 73 17.57 7.96 2.32
N ASP A 74 17.33 7.46 3.53
CA ASP A 74 17.51 8.21 4.76
C ASP A 74 19.00 8.30 5.20
N GLN A 75 19.25 8.89 6.37
CA GLN A 75 20.61 9.01 6.93
C GLN A 75 21.22 7.65 7.30
N GLU A 76 20.39 6.68 7.68
CA GLU A 76 20.79 5.31 8.00
C GLU A 76 20.95 4.43 6.75
N LYS A 77 20.84 5.01 5.55
CA LYS A 77 20.91 4.33 4.24
C LYS A 77 19.77 3.33 3.97
N ASN A 78 18.64 3.45 4.68
CA ASN A 78 17.45 2.71 4.33
C ASN A 78 16.78 3.34 3.11
N ILE A 79 16.27 2.51 2.21
CA ILE A 79 15.49 3.00 1.06
C ILE A 79 14.12 3.42 1.58
N ILE A 80 13.78 4.70 1.43
CA ILE A 80 12.48 5.25 1.84
C ILE A 80 11.52 5.43 0.67
N LYS A 81 12.07 5.56 -0.56
CA LYS A 81 11.27 5.69 -1.78
C LYS A 81 12.01 5.14 -2.98
N LYS A 82 11.26 4.47 -3.87
CA LYS A 82 11.71 4.10 -5.22
C LYS A 82 10.76 4.74 -6.22
N ILE A 83 11.29 5.46 -7.19
CA ILE A 83 10.49 6.16 -8.19
C ILE A 83 10.98 5.72 -9.56
N LYS A 84 10.07 5.20 -10.39
CA LYS A 84 10.37 4.87 -11.77
C LYS A 84 10.68 6.16 -12.51
N ALA A 85 11.84 6.20 -13.15
CA ALA A 85 12.39 7.35 -13.87
C ALA A 85 12.27 7.15 -15.38
N GLU A 86 12.34 8.23 -16.14
CA GLU A 86 12.35 8.16 -17.60
C GLU A 86 13.64 7.50 -18.11
N ASN A 87 13.49 6.60 -19.07
CA ASN A 87 14.60 5.90 -19.72
C ASN A 87 14.82 6.44 -21.15
N GLU A 88 15.09 7.75 -21.25
CA GLU A 88 15.32 8.41 -22.53
C GLU A 88 16.73 9.03 -22.62
N ASN A 89 17.31 9.03 -23.81
CA ASN A 89 18.61 9.67 -24.06
C ASN A 89 18.51 11.18 -23.82
N GLY A 90 19.50 11.75 -23.15
CA GLY A 90 19.59 13.18 -22.88
C GLY A 90 19.20 13.55 -21.45
N TYR A 91 18.70 14.78 -21.28
CA TYR A 91 18.30 15.30 -19.99
C TYR A 91 16.88 14.86 -19.63
N ASN A 92 16.76 14.24 -18.47
CA ASN A 92 15.50 13.78 -17.89
C ASN A 92 15.26 14.44 -16.53
N ARG A 93 14.01 14.54 -16.11
CA ARG A 93 13.62 15.08 -14.82
C ARG A 93 12.69 14.14 -14.08
N ILE A 94 12.88 14.04 -12.79
CA ILE A 94 12.02 13.27 -11.90
C ILE A 94 11.75 14.07 -10.64
N ASN A 95 10.53 14.01 -10.14
CA ASN A 95 10.12 14.70 -8.93
C ASN A 95 9.85 13.72 -7.79
N TRP A 96 10.54 13.90 -6.67
CA TRP A 96 10.21 13.21 -5.43
C TRP A 96 9.31 14.12 -4.59
N ASP A 97 8.07 13.72 -4.41
CA ASP A 97 7.03 14.46 -3.68
C ASP A 97 7.17 14.40 -2.15
N LEU A 98 8.34 14.09 -1.63
CA LEU A 98 8.68 13.93 -0.22
C LEU A 98 7.90 12.80 0.49
N SER A 99 7.12 11.99 -0.20
CA SER A 99 6.45 10.84 0.41
C SER A 99 7.39 9.65 0.54
N THR A 100 7.16 8.84 1.57
CA THR A 100 7.76 7.50 1.70
C THR A 100 6.95 6.47 0.92
N GLU A 101 7.41 5.21 0.89
CA GLU A 101 6.58 4.11 0.43
C GLU A 101 5.46 3.83 1.43
N SER A 102 4.27 3.48 0.91
CA SER A 102 3.16 3.06 1.75
C SER A 102 3.41 1.66 2.32
N LYS A 103 3.06 1.45 3.58
CA LYS A 103 3.10 0.14 4.23
C LYS A 103 1.83 -0.69 4.00
N LEU A 104 0.87 -0.15 3.26
CA LEU A 104 -0.38 -0.86 2.94
C LEU A 104 -0.10 -2.08 2.06
N SER A 105 -0.80 -3.18 2.36
CA SER A 105 -0.74 -4.40 1.55
C SER A 105 -1.19 -4.13 0.12
N LEU A 106 -0.47 -4.68 -0.84
CA LEU A 106 -0.87 -4.64 -2.25
C LEU A 106 -1.98 -5.66 -2.50
N SER A 107 -2.97 -5.28 -3.30
CA SER A 107 -3.97 -6.20 -3.81
C SER A 107 -3.45 -6.92 -5.05
N LEU A 108 -3.78 -8.22 -5.20
CA LEU A 108 -3.43 -8.98 -6.41
C LEU A 108 -4.18 -8.49 -7.67
N SER A 109 -5.20 -7.66 -7.50
CA SER A 109 -6.07 -7.19 -8.58
C SER A 109 -5.79 -5.77 -9.06
N GLU A 110 -4.96 -4.99 -8.36
CA GLU A 110 -4.78 -3.56 -8.65
C GLU A 110 -3.34 -3.11 -8.40
N ASP A 111 -2.80 -2.37 -9.37
CA ASP A 111 -1.57 -1.59 -9.27
C ASP A 111 -1.87 -0.28 -8.51
N GLU A 112 -2.10 -0.37 -7.22
CA GLU A 112 -2.40 0.80 -6.40
C GLU A 112 -1.12 1.60 -6.10
N LYS A 113 -1.00 2.75 -6.75
CA LYS A 113 0.02 3.78 -6.44
C LYS A 113 -0.34 4.50 -5.14
N ARG A 114 -0.27 3.80 -4.01
CA ARG A 114 -0.50 4.40 -2.69
C ARG A 114 0.76 5.07 -2.20
N LYS A 115 0.62 6.31 -1.74
CA LYS A 115 1.72 7.08 -1.15
C LYS A 115 1.73 6.86 0.36
N GLY A 116 2.92 6.70 0.92
CA GLY A 116 3.14 6.73 2.36
C GLY A 116 3.11 8.16 2.92
N PRO A 117 3.37 8.34 4.21
CA PRO A 117 3.46 9.64 4.83
C PRO A 117 4.61 10.48 4.27
N MET A 118 4.51 11.78 4.45
CA MET A 118 5.55 12.73 4.07
C MET A 118 6.76 12.58 5.01
N THR A 119 7.96 12.75 4.46
CA THR A 119 9.21 12.82 5.23
C THR A 119 9.34 14.15 5.95
N GLY A 120 10.15 14.17 7.01
CA GLY A 120 10.49 15.41 7.74
C GLY A 120 11.71 16.13 7.18
N PRO A 121 12.03 17.32 7.73
CA PRO A 121 13.30 17.98 7.50
C PRO A 121 14.47 17.08 7.90
N GLY A 122 15.55 17.14 7.13
CA GLY A 122 16.73 16.32 7.38
C GLY A 122 17.55 16.08 6.12
N LYS A 123 18.59 15.26 6.28
CA LYS A 123 19.47 14.86 5.19
C LYS A 123 19.00 13.55 4.58
N TYR A 124 18.92 13.52 3.27
CA TYR A 124 18.57 12.37 2.46
C TYR A 124 19.61 12.19 1.37
N HIS A 125 19.60 11.04 0.71
CA HIS A 125 20.45 10.78 -0.43
C HIS A 125 19.60 10.23 -1.56
N SER A 126 19.92 10.59 -2.77
CA SER A 126 19.33 10.01 -3.96
C SER A 126 20.38 9.36 -4.84
N GLN A 127 20.02 8.28 -5.54
CA GLN A 127 20.88 7.58 -6.47
C GLN A 127 20.05 6.95 -7.58
N LEU A 128 20.58 7.02 -8.81
CA LEU A 128 19.97 6.35 -9.95
C LEU A 128 20.45 4.91 -10.07
N PHE A 129 19.50 4.05 -10.46
CA PHE A 129 19.71 2.63 -10.74
C PHE A 129 19.13 2.28 -12.10
N SER A 130 19.80 1.42 -12.85
CA SER A 130 19.18 0.67 -13.92
C SER A 130 18.63 -0.64 -13.37
N GLN A 131 17.50 -1.10 -13.90
CA GLN A 131 16.98 -2.44 -13.68
C GLN A 131 17.06 -3.20 -15.01
N ILE A 132 17.88 -4.23 -15.07
CA ILE A 132 18.03 -5.09 -16.25
C ILE A 132 17.77 -6.53 -15.81
N ASN A 133 16.83 -7.20 -16.47
CA ASN A 133 16.39 -8.55 -16.09
C ASN A 133 16.01 -8.68 -14.60
N GLY A 134 15.39 -7.66 -14.04
CA GLY A 134 14.98 -7.64 -12.64
C GLY A 134 16.08 -7.31 -11.62
N VAL A 135 17.32 -7.08 -12.07
CA VAL A 135 18.47 -6.78 -11.19
C VAL A 135 18.76 -5.28 -11.22
N PHE A 136 18.79 -4.67 -10.03
CA PHE A 136 19.15 -3.26 -9.86
C PHE A 136 20.66 -3.07 -9.80
N GLN A 137 21.18 -2.14 -10.59
CA GLN A 137 22.59 -1.74 -10.59
C GLN A 137 22.69 -0.22 -10.50
N PRO A 138 23.55 0.34 -9.61
CA PRO A 138 23.72 1.79 -9.50
C PRO A 138 24.37 2.33 -10.77
N ILE A 139 23.83 3.40 -11.31
CA ILE A 139 24.32 4.09 -12.52
C ILE A 139 24.77 5.52 -12.26
N SER A 140 24.64 6.00 -11.02
CA SER A 140 25.15 7.31 -10.59
C SER A 140 25.82 7.23 -9.22
N ASN A 141 26.53 8.29 -8.85
CA ASN A 141 26.92 8.53 -7.47
C ASN A 141 25.70 8.95 -6.62
N GLN A 142 25.81 8.80 -5.31
CA GLN A 142 24.83 9.35 -4.37
C GLN A 142 24.93 10.87 -4.34
N VAL A 143 23.77 11.54 -4.34
CA VAL A 143 23.63 12.99 -4.21
C VAL A 143 22.90 13.30 -2.93
N GLU A 144 23.47 14.16 -2.08
CA GLU A 144 22.84 14.61 -0.84
C GLU A 144 21.69 15.58 -1.15
N ILE A 145 20.57 15.38 -0.45
CA ILE A 145 19.40 16.24 -0.44
C ILE A 145 19.20 16.72 0.99
N ASN A 146 19.19 18.03 1.19
CA ASN A 146 18.93 18.63 2.51
C ASN A 146 17.55 19.28 2.52
N LEU A 147 16.61 18.69 3.24
CA LEU A 147 15.27 19.24 3.40
C LEU A 147 15.25 20.18 4.61
N ILE A 148 14.91 21.43 4.35
CA ILE A 148 14.77 22.47 5.39
C ILE A 148 13.33 22.99 5.42
N PRO A 149 12.77 23.32 6.60
CA PRO A 149 11.47 23.96 6.68
C PRO A 149 11.52 25.34 6.04
N LEU A 150 10.51 25.71 5.26
CA LEU A 150 10.40 27.06 4.67
C LEU A 150 10.11 28.13 5.71
N HIS A 151 9.43 27.78 6.79
CA HIS A 151 9.12 28.66 7.90
C HIS A 151 9.58 28.00 9.20
N SER A 152 10.30 28.75 10.02
CA SER A 152 10.49 28.37 11.42
C SER A 152 9.14 28.58 12.11
N THR A 153 8.50 27.51 12.57
CA THR A 153 7.48 27.65 13.60
C THR A 153 8.19 28.05 14.88
N ASP A 154 7.71 29.07 15.60
CA ASP A 154 8.27 29.48 16.91
C ASP A 154 8.16 28.36 17.98
N THR A 155 7.55 27.26 17.64
CA THR A 155 7.50 26.03 18.43
C THR A 155 8.69 25.15 18.05
N ASN A 156 9.46 24.79 19.07
CA ASN A 156 10.67 23.96 19.01
C ASN A 156 10.66 22.92 17.86
N ASN A 157 11.81 22.73 17.19
CA ASN A 157 12.03 21.72 16.12
C ASN A 157 11.56 20.28 16.45
N THR A 158 11.28 20.00 17.72
CA THR A 158 10.72 18.74 18.21
C THR A 158 9.32 18.44 17.64
N SER A 159 8.48 19.46 17.42
CA SER A 159 7.11 19.26 16.93
C SER A 159 7.04 18.65 15.52
N PHE A 160 7.99 18.98 14.65
CA PHE A 160 8.00 18.45 13.29
C PHE A 160 8.40 16.99 13.23
N LEU A 161 9.40 16.58 13.98
CA LEU A 161 9.81 15.16 14.09
C LEU A 161 8.72 14.34 14.80
N GLU A 162 8.06 14.90 15.79
CA GLU A 162 6.92 14.25 16.45
C GLU A 162 5.76 14.03 15.46
N ALA A 163 5.45 15.03 14.62
CA ALA A 163 4.44 14.90 13.58
C ALA A 163 4.78 13.75 12.61
N VAL A 164 6.01 13.71 12.09
CA VAL A 164 6.45 12.66 11.15
C VAL A 164 6.40 11.28 11.80
N ASN A 165 6.91 11.13 13.01
CA ASN A 165 6.87 9.89 13.75
C ASN A 165 5.43 9.42 14.02
N PHE A 166 4.54 10.35 14.29
CA PHE A 166 3.12 10.04 14.49
C PHE A 166 2.45 9.60 13.19
N TRP A 167 2.73 10.27 12.07
CA TRP A 167 2.23 9.87 10.75
C TRP A 167 2.69 8.46 10.34
N GLN A 168 3.95 8.11 10.64
CA GLN A 168 4.47 6.76 10.41
C GLN A 168 3.75 5.71 11.25
N LYS A 169 3.43 6.02 12.52
CA LYS A 169 2.62 5.14 13.38
C LYS A 169 1.22 4.95 12.82
N ILE A 170 0.58 6.03 12.33
CA ILE A 170 -0.73 5.95 11.68
C ILE A 170 -0.67 5.06 10.43
N ASP A 171 0.32 5.23 9.57
CA ASP A 171 0.46 4.43 8.34
C ASP A 171 0.66 2.94 8.68
N GLN A 172 1.47 2.62 9.67
CA GLN A 172 1.63 1.25 10.16
C GLN A 172 0.34 0.67 10.74
N THR A 173 -0.36 1.45 11.58
CA THR A 173 -1.65 1.00 12.16
C THR A 173 -2.69 0.79 11.08
N LYS A 174 -2.73 1.67 10.08
CA LYS A 174 -3.60 1.56 8.90
C LYS A 174 -3.31 0.28 8.11
N ALA A 175 -2.03 -0.01 7.84
CA ALA A 175 -1.62 -1.24 7.15
C ALA A 175 -2.08 -2.49 7.91
N ASN A 176 -1.87 -2.53 9.23
CA ASN A 176 -2.29 -3.64 10.08
C ASN A 176 -3.83 -3.84 10.07
N LEU A 177 -4.59 -2.74 10.04
CA LEU A 177 -6.05 -2.79 10.01
C LEU A 177 -6.60 -3.27 8.67
N TYR A 178 -6.03 -2.84 7.56
CA TYR A 178 -6.42 -3.35 6.23
C TYR A 178 -6.14 -4.84 6.12
N ASP A 179 -4.95 -5.28 6.51
CA ASP A 179 -4.59 -6.71 6.52
C ASP A 179 -5.56 -7.53 7.40
N LEU A 180 -5.87 -7.04 8.61
CA LEU A 180 -6.83 -7.72 9.48
C LEU A 180 -8.25 -7.74 8.89
N SER A 181 -8.68 -6.66 8.25
CA SER A 181 -9.99 -6.58 7.58
C SER A 181 -10.11 -7.62 6.47
N ASP A 182 -9.08 -7.75 5.64
CA ASP A 182 -9.05 -8.74 4.56
C ASP A 182 -9.05 -10.17 5.10
N LYS A 183 -8.29 -10.42 6.16
CA LYS A 183 -8.28 -11.72 6.86
C LYS A 183 -9.64 -12.07 7.46
N ILE A 184 -10.36 -11.11 8.05
CA ILE A 184 -11.73 -11.30 8.59
C ILE A 184 -12.72 -11.59 7.44
N ASN A 185 -12.58 -10.93 6.30
CA ASN A 185 -13.41 -11.21 5.13
C ASN A 185 -13.14 -12.61 4.54
N LEU A 186 -11.89 -13.04 4.51
CA LEU A 186 -11.50 -14.38 4.11
C LEU A 186 -12.04 -15.42 5.11
N GLN A 187 -11.98 -15.15 6.41
CA GLN A 187 -12.53 -16.00 7.46
C GLN A 187 -14.04 -16.20 7.28
N GLU A 188 -14.78 -15.15 6.91
CA GLU A 188 -16.21 -15.28 6.59
C GLU A 188 -16.46 -16.25 5.42
N LYS A 189 -15.65 -16.14 4.35
CA LYS A 189 -15.74 -17.05 3.21
C LYS A 189 -15.46 -18.51 3.63
N ARG A 190 -14.43 -18.72 4.45
CA ARG A 190 -14.09 -20.04 5.01
C ARG A 190 -15.25 -20.61 5.82
N ILE A 191 -15.85 -19.84 6.71
CA ILE A 191 -17.01 -20.27 7.51
C ILE A 191 -18.17 -20.68 6.61
N LYS A 192 -18.52 -19.90 5.59
CA LYS A 192 -19.57 -20.21 4.63
C LYS A 192 -19.27 -21.54 3.90
N THR A 193 -18.04 -21.71 3.44
CA THR A 193 -17.60 -22.95 2.77
C THR A 193 -17.71 -24.16 3.70
N TYR A 194 -17.33 -24.01 4.98
CA TYR A 194 -17.42 -25.09 5.97
C TYR A 194 -18.88 -25.46 6.27
N MET A 195 -19.78 -24.50 6.34
CA MET A 195 -21.22 -24.76 6.48
C MET A 195 -21.76 -25.53 5.27
N THR A 196 -21.40 -25.13 4.06
CA THR A 196 -21.78 -25.86 2.83
C THR A 196 -21.17 -27.27 2.77
N ALA A 197 -19.93 -27.45 3.21
CA ALA A 197 -19.31 -28.77 3.30
C ALA A 197 -20.00 -29.66 4.33
N TYR A 198 -20.45 -29.09 5.46
CA TYR A 198 -21.25 -29.80 6.44
C TYR A 198 -22.57 -30.30 5.86
N GLU A 199 -23.28 -29.45 5.08
CA GLU A 199 -24.54 -29.84 4.41
C GLU A 199 -24.38 -30.99 3.43
N LYS A 200 -23.19 -31.15 2.86
CA LYS A 200 -22.85 -32.22 1.91
C LYS A 200 -22.16 -33.45 2.53
N ALA A 201 -21.97 -33.46 3.85
CA ALA A 201 -21.29 -34.53 4.54
C ALA A 201 -22.15 -35.79 4.60
N SER A 202 -21.51 -36.97 4.57
CA SER A 202 -22.19 -38.27 4.63
C SER A 202 -22.77 -38.60 6.02
N LYS A 203 -22.30 -37.91 7.07
CA LYS A 203 -22.77 -38.11 8.47
C LYS A 203 -23.08 -36.76 9.09
N THR A 204 -24.01 -36.74 10.05
CA THR A 204 -24.37 -35.54 10.80
C THR A 204 -23.63 -35.49 12.14
N ASN A 205 -23.22 -34.27 12.53
CA ASN A 205 -22.65 -33.99 13.84
C ASN A 205 -23.24 -32.68 14.38
N ILE A 206 -24.21 -32.81 15.31
CA ILE A 206 -24.95 -31.67 15.86
C ILE A 206 -24.01 -30.66 16.56
N ASN A 207 -22.97 -31.16 17.25
CA ASN A 207 -22.03 -30.27 17.95
C ASN A 207 -21.21 -29.44 16.97
N LEU A 208 -20.78 -30.05 15.86
CA LEU A 208 -20.06 -29.33 14.79
C LEU A 208 -20.97 -28.27 14.13
N ASN A 209 -22.23 -28.57 13.87
CA ASN A 209 -23.19 -27.60 13.33
C ASN A 209 -23.37 -26.39 14.26
N LYS A 210 -23.57 -26.67 15.57
CA LYS A 210 -23.66 -25.60 16.58
C LYS A 210 -22.38 -24.76 16.63
N LEU A 211 -21.21 -25.38 16.53
CA LEU A 211 -19.91 -24.69 16.48
C LEU A 211 -19.82 -23.78 15.25
N LEU A 212 -20.13 -24.28 14.05
CA LEU A 212 -20.09 -23.48 12.82
C LEU A 212 -21.04 -22.27 12.88
N SER A 213 -22.25 -22.49 13.42
CA SER A 213 -23.21 -21.39 13.62
C SER A 213 -22.68 -20.34 14.62
N LYS A 214 -22.06 -20.79 15.72
CA LYS A 214 -21.41 -19.88 16.69
C LYS A 214 -20.27 -19.08 16.05
N LEU A 215 -19.41 -19.73 15.27
CA LEU A 215 -18.29 -19.08 14.57
C LEU A 215 -18.78 -18.03 13.57
N ARG A 216 -19.87 -18.33 12.84
CA ARG A 216 -20.51 -17.37 11.94
C ARG A 216 -20.96 -16.13 12.69
N ASN A 217 -21.66 -16.29 13.79
CA ASN A 217 -22.15 -15.17 14.59
C ASN A 217 -21.00 -14.37 15.19
N SER A 218 -19.96 -15.02 15.71
CA SER A 218 -18.76 -14.35 16.22
C SER A 218 -18.06 -13.53 15.14
N ASN A 219 -17.96 -14.05 13.90
CA ASN A 219 -17.37 -13.30 12.79
C ASN A 219 -18.21 -12.10 12.36
N ILE A 220 -19.56 -12.21 12.42
CA ILE A 220 -20.46 -11.09 12.17
C ILE A 220 -20.23 -9.97 13.20
N GLU A 221 -20.09 -10.33 14.49
CA GLU A 221 -19.80 -9.35 15.54
C GLU A 221 -18.42 -8.70 15.38
N LEU A 222 -17.40 -9.43 14.90
CA LEU A 222 -16.10 -8.84 14.57
C LEU A 222 -16.23 -7.81 13.44
N LYS A 223 -16.93 -8.16 12.37
CA LYS A 223 -17.18 -7.24 11.25
C LYS A 223 -17.94 -6.01 11.69
N LYS A 224 -18.91 -6.18 12.59
CA LYS A 224 -19.68 -5.05 13.16
C LYS A 224 -18.81 -4.13 14.00
N LYS A 225 -17.92 -4.67 14.83
CA LYS A 225 -16.94 -3.87 15.59
C LYS A 225 -15.99 -3.09 14.66
N MET A 226 -15.60 -3.70 13.56
CA MET A 226 -14.66 -3.10 12.62
C MET A 226 -15.33 -2.03 11.75
N ASN A 227 -16.44 -2.37 11.10
CA ASN A 227 -17.07 -1.57 10.04
C ASN A 227 -18.40 -0.91 10.47
N GLY A 228 -18.89 -1.21 11.67
CA GLY A 228 -20.21 -0.80 12.12
C GLY A 228 -21.34 -1.70 11.61
N SER A 229 -22.57 -1.31 11.91
CA SER A 229 -23.77 -2.04 11.51
C SER A 229 -24.12 -1.74 10.05
N LYS A 230 -24.05 -2.77 9.19
CA LYS A 230 -24.46 -2.65 7.80
C LYS A 230 -25.92 -2.25 7.66
N VAL A 231 -26.78 -2.79 8.51
CA VAL A 231 -28.23 -2.51 8.51
C VAL A 231 -28.51 -1.03 8.81
N ARG A 232 -27.83 -0.46 9.82
CA ARG A 232 -27.95 0.97 10.13
C ARG A 232 -27.44 1.85 8.98
N SER A 233 -26.32 1.47 8.38
CA SER A 233 -25.76 2.20 7.25
C SER A 233 -26.68 2.19 6.02
N GLU A 234 -27.39 1.08 5.77
CA GLU A 234 -28.33 0.96 4.63
C GLU A 234 -29.55 1.90 4.76
N VAL A 235 -29.94 2.25 5.99
CA VAL A 235 -31.03 3.20 6.26
C VAL A 235 -30.55 4.61 6.61
N GLY A 236 -29.24 4.87 6.48
CA GLY A 236 -28.66 6.18 6.76
C GLY A 236 -28.48 6.51 8.24
N GLU A 237 -28.61 5.52 9.12
CA GLU A 237 -28.45 5.68 10.57
C GLU A 237 -26.98 5.61 10.99
N GLN A 238 -26.62 6.38 12.00
CA GLN A 238 -25.30 6.33 12.59
C GLN A 238 -25.09 5.07 13.44
N ASN A 239 -23.84 4.64 13.54
CA ASN A 239 -23.48 3.59 14.48
C ASN A 239 -23.66 4.08 15.92
N GLU A 240 -24.09 3.18 16.81
CA GLU A 240 -24.24 3.47 18.24
C GLU A 240 -22.92 3.85 18.91
N PHE A 241 -21.84 3.20 18.48
CA PHE A 241 -20.49 3.48 18.96
C PHE A 241 -19.56 3.74 17.77
N PRO A 242 -18.53 4.57 17.95
CA PRO A 242 -17.51 4.77 16.94
C PRO A 242 -16.85 3.45 16.56
N THR A 243 -16.59 3.26 15.27
CA THR A 243 -15.85 2.09 14.77
C THR A 243 -14.35 2.32 14.92
N ILE A 244 -13.55 1.26 14.76
CA ILE A 244 -12.09 1.37 14.77
C ILE A 244 -11.61 2.34 13.68
N TRP A 245 -12.28 2.36 12.51
CA TRP A 245 -11.97 3.29 11.42
C TRP A 245 -12.27 4.74 11.79
N THR A 246 -13.31 4.99 12.58
CA THR A 246 -13.65 6.34 13.07
C THR A 246 -12.50 6.91 13.91
N TYR A 247 -11.96 6.12 14.84
CA TYR A 247 -10.81 6.53 15.66
C TYR A 247 -9.55 6.72 14.83
N LEU A 248 -9.24 5.78 13.92
CA LEU A 248 -8.09 5.92 13.02
C LEU A 248 -8.21 7.16 12.14
N TRP A 249 -9.40 7.44 11.61
CA TRP A 249 -9.63 8.62 10.80
C TRP A 249 -9.45 9.92 11.60
N SER A 250 -9.93 9.94 12.85
CA SER A 250 -9.70 11.04 13.76
C SER A 250 -8.20 11.27 14.02
N ALA A 251 -7.45 10.21 14.35
CA ALA A 251 -6.00 10.28 14.51
C ALA A 251 -5.29 10.79 13.25
N SER A 252 -5.75 10.35 12.07
CA SER A 252 -5.20 10.75 10.77
C SER A 252 -5.40 12.23 10.44
N GLY A 253 -6.28 12.93 11.15
CA GLY A 253 -6.47 14.37 11.02
C GLY A 253 -5.20 15.18 11.27
N SER A 254 -4.27 14.67 12.09
CA SER A 254 -2.96 15.27 12.35
C SER A 254 -2.10 15.43 11.09
N SER A 255 -2.30 14.61 10.06
CA SER A 255 -1.53 14.67 8.81
C SER A 255 -1.82 15.90 7.94
N ARG A 256 -2.77 16.73 8.35
CA ARG A 256 -3.12 17.99 7.67
C ARG A 256 -2.33 19.20 8.18
N SER A 257 -1.55 19.03 9.24
CA SER A 257 -0.74 20.06 9.86
C SER A 257 0.67 19.54 10.09
N THR A 258 1.64 20.43 9.96
CA THR A 258 3.05 20.18 10.32
C THR A 258 3.32 20.37 11.81
N ASP A 259 2.32 20.84 12.55
CA ASP A 259 2.37 20.87 14.02
C ASP A 259 2.27 19.44 14.55
N GLY A 260 2.82 19.18 15.71
CA GLY A 260 2.75 17.87 16.35
C GLY A 260 1.28 17.41 16.57
N PRO A 261 1.07 16.12 16.84
CA PRO A 261 -0.26 15.60 17.09
C PRO A 261 -0.86 16.24 18.37
N SER A 262 -2.13 16.63 18.31
CA SER A 262 -2.86 17.03 19.51
C SER A 262 -3.13 15.81 20.42
N GLU A 263 -3.43 16.07 21.68
CA GLU A 263 -3.82 15.01 22.64
C GLU A 263 -5.01 14.17 22.12
N HIS A 264 -5.94 14.80 21.41
CA HIS A 264 -7.06 14.11 20.78
C HIS A 264 -6.60 13.11 19.70
N HIS A 265 -5.62 13.49 18.87
CA HIS A 265 -5.06 12.58 17.86
C HIS A 265 -4.34 11.40 18.50
N ILE A 266 -3.57 11.66 19.56
CA ILE A 266 -2.83 10.61 20.31
C ILE A 266 -3.80 9.63 20.93
N LYS A 267 -4.81 10.11 21.69
CA LYS A 267 -5.84 9.26 22.31
C LYS A 267 -6.63 8.46 21.27
N SER A 268 -6.94 9.08 20.12
CA SER A 268 -7.66 8.37 19.05
C SER A 268 -6.83 7.22 18.47
N LEU A 269 -5.51 7.37 18.35
CA LEU A 269 -4.63 6.29 17.92
C LEU A 269 -4.49 5.19 19.00
N GLU A 270 -4.44 5.57 20.28
CA GLU A 270 -4.41 4.63 21.40
C GLU A 270 -5.67 3.76 21.39
N PHE A 271 -6.89 4.35 21.33
CA PHE A 271 -8.13 3.62 21.20
C PHE A 271 -8.17 2.72 19.96
N THR A 272 -7.62 3.18 18.83
CA THR A 272 -7.51 2.34 17.64
C THR A 272 -6.68 1.09 17.91
N ASN A 273 -5.54 1.23 18.58
CA ASN A 273 -4.64 0.12 18.89
C ASN A 273 -5.26 -0.85 19.93
N GLU A 274 -5.97 -0.35 20.94
CA GLU A 274 -6.69 -1.18 21.90
C GLU A 274 -7.78 -2.02 21.21
N LEU A 275 -8.58 -1.40 20.37
CA LEU A 275 -9.60 -2.09 19.58
C LEU A 275 -8.99 -3.11 18.61
N TYR A 276 -7.85 -2.77 17.98
CA TYR A 276 -7.13 -3.69 17.11
C TYR A 276 -6.72 -4.96 17.85
N ILE A 277 -6.15 -4.83 19.04
CA ILE A 277 -5.73 -5.97 19.88
C ILE A 277 -6.93 -6.85 20.23
N ASP A 278 -8.07 -6.28 20.65
CA ASP A 278 -9.29 -7.02 20.97
C ASP A 278 -9.84 -7.76 19.75
N ILE A 279 -9.95 -7.08 18.62
CA ILE A 279 -10.46 -7.67 17.37
C ILE A 279 -9.54 -8.79 16.89
N LYS A 280 -8.21 -8.56 16.90
CA LYS A 280 -7.21 -9.54 16.48
C LYS A 280 -7.25 -10.79 17.37
N SER A 281 -7.31 -10.64 18.68
CA SER A 281 -7.43 -11.77 19.62
C SER A 281 -8.65 -12.64 19.34
N LYS A 282 -9.80 -12.00 19.08
CA LYS A 282 -11.04 -12.73 18.71
C LYS A 282 -10.95 -13.40 17.36
N PHE A 283 -10.35 -12.74 16.37
CA PHE A 283 -10.07 -13.32 15.05
C PHE A 283 -9.21 -14.58 15.19
N ASP A 284 -8.11 -14.52 15.94
CA ASP A 284 -7.19 -15.64 16.16
C ASP A 284 -7.94 -16.81 16.82
N SER A 285 -8.76 -16.54 17.84
CA SER A 285 -9.58 -17.57 18.52
C SER A 285 -10.59 -18.25 17.59
N ILE A 286 -11.26 -17.49 16.72
CA ILE A 286 -12.16 -18.06 15.70
C ILE A 286 -11.37 -18.93 14.73
N ASN A 287 -10.18 -18.51 14.32
CA ASN A 287 -9.34 -19.20 13.35
C ASN A 287 -8.85 -20.55 13.89
N GLU A 288 -8.49 -20.60 15.17
CA GLU A 288 -8.13 -21.87 15.86
C GLU A 288 -9.32 -22.86 15.86
N LEU A 289 -10.53 -22.38 16.16
CA LEU A 289 -11.73 -23.21 16.15
C LEU A 289 -12.11 -23.66 14.73
N LEU A 290 -11.89 -22.83 13.71
CA LEU A 290 -12.07 -23.23 12.32
C LEU A 290 -11.11 -24.35 11.92
N ASN A 291 -9.85 -24.30 12.36
CA ASN A 291 -8.89 -25.36 12.08
C ASN A 291 -9.29 -26.71 12.73
N LYS A 292 -9.91 -26.68 13.91
CA LYS A 292 -10.52 -27.87 14.53
C LYS A 292 -11.74 -28.34 13.74
N ALA A 293 -12.64 -27.43 13.37
CA ALA A 293 -13.83 -27.75 12.59
C ALA A 293 -13.50 -28.39 11.22
N LYS A 294 -12.37 -27.98 10.58
CA LYS A 294 -11.90 -28.61 9.33
C LYS A 294 -11.60 -30.11 9.49
N LYS A 295 -10.94 -30.49 10.60
CA LYS A 295 -10.65 -31.89 10.92
C LYS A 295 -11.96 -32.68 11.18
N ASP A 296 -12.88 -32.06 11.91
CA ASP A 296 -14.16 -32.69 12.24
C ASP A 296 -15.03 -32.87 10.98
N LEU A 297 -15.00 -31.94 10.03
CA LEU A 297 -15.66 -32.08 8.72
C LEU A 297 -15.11 -33.29 7.93
N SER A 298 -13.79 -33.48 7.90
CA SER A 298 -13.20 -34.65 7.25
C SER A 298 -13.66 -35.94 7.89
N ASN A 299 -13.77 -35.99 9.23
CA ASN A 299 -14.19 -37.17 9.98
C ASN A 299 -15.65 -37.61 9.70
N ILE A 300 -16.52 -36.66 9.31
CA ILE A 300 -17.91 -36.93 8.95
C ILE A 300 -18.12 -37.15 7.45
N GLY A 301 -17.04 -37.24 6.68
CA GLY A 301 -17.11 -37.47 5.24
C GLY A 301 -17.61 -36.26 4.45
N ALA A 302 -17.28 -35.06 4.87
CA ALA A 302 -17.52 -33.84 4.12
C ALA A 302 -16.56 -33.79 2.89
N PRO A 303 -16.96 -33.10 1.79
CA PRO A 303 -16.10 -32.91 0.65
C PRO A 303 -14.81 -32.17 1.05
N ASN A 304 -13.71 -32.43 0.34
CA ASN A 304 -12.45 -31.69 0.54
C ASN A 304 -12.63 -30.20 0.28
N ILE A 305 -12.04 -29.40 1.15
CA ILE A 305 -12.07 -27.94 1.05
C ILE A 305 -10.69 -27.45 0.63
N ASN A 306 -10.60 -26.91 -0.60
CA ASN A 306 -9.39 -26.24 -1.07
C ASN A 306 -9.37 -24.83 -0.49
N GLU A 307 -8.44 -24.59 0.41
CA GLU A 307 -8.11 -23.27 0.92
C GLU A 307 -6.85 -22.81 0.19
N PHE A 308 -6.97 -21.75 -0.62
CA PHE A 308 -5.84 -21.09 -1.26
C PHE A 308 -5.12 -20.20 -0.26
#